data_c7dae60df613e3705413948da3e4e2f9
#
_entry.id   c7dae60df613e3705413948da3e4e2f9
#
_cell.length_a   1.000
_cell.length_b   1.000
_cell.length_c   1.000
_cell.angle_alpha   90.00
_cell.angle_beta   90.00
_cell.angle_gamma   90.00
#
_symmetry.space_group_name_H-M   'P 1'
#
loop_
_entity.id
_entity.type
_entity.pdbx_description
1 polymer ?
#
loop_
_entity_poly.entity_id
_entity_poly.type
_entity_poly.pdbx_seq_one_letter_code
_entity_poly.pdbx_strand_id
1 'polypeptide(L)' 'MADTADVTTYTIKQALAAQVGDHIEIAVEAEDGTTFKIRATSDQLDALTGDLETILEADDAAA' A
#
# COMPACT_ATOMS: atom_id res chain seq x y z
N MET A 1 -18.63 11.09 -7.51
CA MET A 1 -18.39 10.40 -7.98
C MET A 1 -17.42 10.51 -8.97
N ALA A 2 -17.26 11.41 -9.57
CA ALA A 2 -16.27 11.57 -10.54
C ALA A 2 -14.88 11.42 -10.00
N ASP A 3 -14.73 11.56 -8.72
CA ASP A 3 -13.44 11.50 -8.17
C ASP A 3 -12.75 10.21 -8.37
N THR A 4 -13.47 9.12 -8.37
CA THR A 4 -12.81 7.84 -8.48
C THR A 4 -12.23 7.64 -9.87
N ALA A 5 -12.73 8.34 -10.84
CA ALA A 5 -12.22 8.19 -12.20
C ALA A 5 -10.82 8.78 -12.35
N ASP A 6 -10.43 9.67 -11.45
CA ASP A 6 -9.13 10.30 -11.55
C ASP A 6 -8.06 9.55 -10.78
N VAL A 7 -8.40 8.49 -10.09
CA VAL A 7 -7.43 7.75 -9.30
C VAL A 7 -6.70 6.76 -10.19
N THR A 8 -5.40 6.90 -10.24
CA THR A 8 -4.57 5.97 -11.01
C THR A 8 -4.34 4.71 -10.20
N THR A 9 -4.58 3.57 -10.80
CA THR A 9 -4.39 2.30 -10.14
C THR A 9 -3.16 1.61 -10.68
N TYR A 10 -2.30 1.16 -9.76
CA TYR A 10 -1.10 0.44 -10.12
C TYR A 10 -1.18 -0.97 -9.56
N THR A 11 -0.62 -1.92 -10.28
CA THR A 11 -0.48 -3.28 -9.79
C THR A 11 0.93 -3.45 -9.28
N ILE A 12 1.06 -3.87 -8.05
CA ILE A 12 2.36 -3.96 -7.40
C ILE A 12 3.12 -5.19 -7.90
N LYS A 13 4.35 -4.97 -8.32
CA LYS A 13 5.25 -6.07 -8.61
C LYS A 13 6.05 -6.41 -7.36
N GLN A 14 6.54 -5.40 -6.68
CA GLN A 14 7.23 -5.60 -5.41
C GLN A 14 7.23 -4.31 -4.61
N ALA A 15 7.43 -4.42 -3.34
CA ALA A 15 7.47 -3.26 -2.46
C ALA A 15 8.39 -3.55 -1.28
N LEU A 16 9.05 -2.50 -0.82
CA LEU A 16 9.93 -2.57 0.34
C LEU A 16 9.56 -1.47 1.30
N ALA A 17 9.57 -1.76 2.58
CA ALA A 17 9.29 -0.78 3.60
C ALA A 17 10.52 -0.56 4.45
N ALA A 18 10.78 0.67 4.84
CA ALA A 18 11.92 1.01 5.69
C ALA A 18 11.52 2.12 6.64
N GLN A 19 12.08 2.09 7.83
CA GLN A 19 11.84 3.15 8.78
C GLN A 19 12.93 4.20 8.63
N VAL A 20 12.51 5.45 8.49
CA VAL A 20 13.43 6.56 8.32
C VAL A 20 13.03 7.63 9.33
N GLY A 21 13.84 7.77 10.39
CA GLY A 21 13.53 8.72 11.44
C GLY A 21 12.23 8.34 12.15
N ASP A 22 11.28 9.26 12.15
CA ASP A 22 10.01 9.04 12.82
C ASP A 22 8.89 8.69 11.84
N HIS A 23 9.22 8.35 10.60
CA HIS A 23 8.21 7.95 9.63
C HIS A 23 8.67 6.70 8.90
N ILE A 24 7.79 6.14 8.11
CA ILE A 24 8.07 4.93 7.35
C ILE A 24 7.91 5.26 5.88
N GLU A 25 8.86 4.78 5.07
CA GLU A 25 8.80 4.94 3.63
C GLU A 25 8.59 3.59 2.99
N ILE A 26 7.68 3.55 2.04
CA ILE A 26 7.40 2.33 1.29
C ILE A 26 7.76 2.62 -0.17
N ALA A 27 8.73 1.88 -0.68
CA ALA A 27 9.12 1.98 -2.08
C ALA A 27 8.35 0.92 -2.84
N VAL A 28 7.67 1.32 -3.88
CA VAL A 28 6.82 0.41 -4.64
C VAL A 28 7.27 0.40 -6.09
N GLU A 29 7.35 -0.81 -6.65
CA GLU A 29 7.58 -0.97 -8.07
C GLU A 29 6.34 -1.61 -8.66
N ALA A 30 5.72 -0.96 -9.62
CA ALA A 30 4.54 -1.47 -10.28
C ALA A 30 4.94 -2.36 -11.45
N GLU A 31 3.99 -3.15 -11.94
CA GLU A 31 4.27 -4.07 -13.03
C GLU A 31 4.62 -3.38 -14.33
N ASP A 32 4.19 -2.14 -14.49
CA ASP A 32 4.50 -1.39 -15.69
C ASP A 32 5.88 -0.72 -15.64
N GLY A 33 6.63 -0.95 -14.57
CA GLY A 33 7.96 -0.37 -14.41
C GLY A 33 7.99 0.94 -13.65
N THR A 34 6.84 1.49 -13.29
CA THR A 34 6.78 2.73 -12.54
C THR A 34 7.25 2.48 -11.11
N THR A 35 8.06 3.38 -10.58
CA THR A 35 8.48 3.29 -9.18
C THR A 35 8.08 4.56 -8.47
N PHE A 36 7.68 4.41 -7.20
CA PHE A 36 7.32 5.56 -6.40
C PHE A 36 7.48 5.22 -4.93
N LYS A 37 7.48 6.23 -4.09
CA LYS A 37 7.60 6.05 -2.65
C LYS A 37 6.43 6.70 -1.96
N ILE A 38 5.98 6.07 -0.89
CA ILE A 38 4.93 6.58 -0.04
C ILE A 38 5.52 6.78 1.34
N ARG A 39 5.21 7.90 1.96
CA ARG A 39 5.69 8.20 3.29
C ARG A 39 4.49 8.28 4.22
N ALA A 40 4.59 7.64 5.38
CA ALA A 40 3.48 7.61 6.32
C ALA A 40 4.00 7.48 7.74
N THR A 41 3.16 7.85 8.70
CA THR A 41 3.49 7.66 10.11
C THR A 41 3.16 6.23 10.51
N SER A 42 3.69 5.81 11.66
CA SER A 42 3.38 4.48 12.18
C SER A 42 1.90 4.30 12.40
N ASP A 43 1.23 5.34 12.91
CA ASP A 43 -0.20 5.26 13.18
C ASP A 43 -0.99 5.06 11.89
N GLN A 44 -0.60 5.77 10.85
CA GLN A 44 -1.28 5.64 9.57
C GLN A 44 -1.11 4.25 9.00
N LEU A 45 0.09 3.70 9.10
CA LEU A 45 0.34 2.37 8.59
C LEU A 45 -0.32 1.29 9.43
N ASP A 46 -0.44 1.54 10.74
CA ASP A 46 -1.11 0.60 11.61
C ASP A 46 -2.59 0.47 11.20
N ALA A 47 -3.23 1.59 10.93
CA ALA A 47 -4.61 1.57 10.48
C ALA A 47 -4.74 0.86 9.14
N LEU A 48 -3.83 1.14 8.21
CA LEU A 48 -3.84 0.51 6.91
C LEU A 48 -3.59 -1.00 7.03
N THR A 49 -2.67 -1.39 7.90
CA THR A 49 -2.36 -2.80 8.10
C THR A 49 -3.58 -3.55 8.63
N GLY A 50 -4.33 -2.93 9.54
CA GLY A 50 -5.55 -3.54 10.03
C GLY A 50 -6.55 -3.80 8.91
N ASP A 51 -6.72 -2.84 8.03
CA ASP A 51 -7.62 -3.00 6.89
C ASP A 51 -7.13 -4.09 5.96
N LEU A 52 -5.82 -4.12 5.71
CA LEU A 52 -5.24 -5.13 4.82
C LEU A 52 -5.36 -6.53 5.41
N GLU A 53 -5.19 -6.65 6.71
CA GLU A 53 -5.31 -7.96 7.37
C GLU A 53 -6.72 -8.49 7.23
N THR A 54 -7.72 -7.62 7.37
CA THR A 54 -9.10 -8.02 7.20
C THR A 54 -9.37 -8.54 5.80
N ILE A 55 -8.83 -7.84 4.80
CA ILE A 55 -9.00 -8.24 3.41
C ILE A 55 -8.28 -9.55 3.13
N LEU A 56 -7.07 -9.69 3.65
CA LEU A 56 -6.29 -10.89 3.40
C LEU A 56 -6.89 -12.11 4.08
N GLU A 57 -7.47 -11.93 5.26
CA GLU A 57 -8.13 -13.02 5.94
C GLU A 57 -9.35 -13.48 5.18
N ALA A 58 -10.10 -12.54 4.62
CA ALA A 58 -11.27 -12.88 3.82
C ALA A 58 -10.85 -13.60 2.55
N ASP A 59 -9.76 -13.18 1.93
CA ASP A 59 -9.26 -13.81 0.72
C ASP A 59 -8.79 -15.23 1.01
N ASP A 60 -8.11 -15.41 2.14
CA ASP A 60 -7.65 -16.72 2.54
C ASP A 60 -8.83 -17.64 2.80
N ALA A 61 -9.86 -17.15 3.45
CA ALA A 61 -11.02 -17.94 3.73
C ALA A 61 -11.76 -18.31 2.46
N ALA A 62 -11.69 -17.47 1.46
CA ALA A 62 -12.35 -17.76 0.19
C ALA A 62 -11.61 -18.81 -0.61
N ALA A 63 -10.34 -18.91 -0.38
CA ALA A 63 -9.57 -19.89 -1.11
C ALA A 63 -9.84 -21.28 -0.61
#